data_8f4a1fd372290c1de9f713ca73db00a3
#
_entry.id   8f4a1fd372290c1de9f713ca73db00a3
#
_cell.length_a   1.000
_cell.length_b   1.000
_cell.length_c   1.000
_cell.angle_alpha   90.00
_cell.angle_beta   90.00
_cell.angle_gamma   90.00
#
_symmetry.space_group_name_H-M   'P 1'
#
loop_
_entity.id
_entity.type
_entity.pdbx_description
1 polymer ?
#
loop_
_entity_poly.entity_id
_entity_poly.type
_entity_poly.pdbx_seq_one_letter_code
_entity_poly.pdbx_strand_id
1 'polypeptide(L)'
;MRGTNEACVDDGFEAITSLSRSLGGEVDLADVGSLLWVVLRQMVPCDAMALFVPDAEGGQNVLRYAAGAHADRLIGLRRPAQVGIAGWVAANCRSVLNAEPVFDLGYRANFAPALRSSVAVPLVDNGTVVAVLVLYSRNLLAFTDEQAAMLELLGPRLAVTLADIAAVQDELSSDPRPVMRLVAPGVRA
;
A
#
# COMPACT_ATOMS: atom_id res chain seq x y z
N MET A 1 4.41 1.63 -30.50
CA MET A 1 4.68 2.50 -29.34
C MET A 1 4.43 1.77 -27.99
N ARG A 2 4.86 0.49 -27.85
CA ARG A 2 4.69 -0.32 -26.61
C ARG A 2 5.95 -0.40 -25.74
N GLY A 3 7.10 0.04 -26.21
CA GLY A 3 8.38 -0.16 -25.51
C GLY A 3 8.82 0.92 -24.53
N THR A 4 8.19 2.09 -24.52
CA THR A 4 8.62 3.23 -23.69
C THR A 4 8.02 3.19 -22.28
N ASN A 5 6.89 2.52 -22.09
CA ASN A 5 6.20 2.48 -20.80
C ASN A 5 6.77 1.38 -19.87
N GLU A 6 7.15 0.22 -20.43
CA GLU A 6 7.77 -0.88 -19.68
C GLU A 6 9.15 -0.50 -19.14
N ALA A 7 9.97 0.18 -19.95
CA ALA A 7 11.29 0.63 -19.52
C ALA A 7 11.22 1.67 -18.39
N CYS A 8 10.24 2.58 -18.39
CA CYS A 8 10.07 3.57 -17.33
C CYS A 8 9.61 2.95 -16.01
N VAL A 9 8.89 1.83 -16.09
CA VAL A 9 8.44 1.06 -14.91
C VAL A 9 9.61 0.27 -14.32
N ASP A 10 10.40 -0.38 -15.17
CA ASP A 10 11.58 -1.13 -14.74
C ASP A 10 12.62 -0.20 -14.10
N ASP A 11 12.88 0.98 -14.68
CA ASP A 11 13.77 1.99 -14.09
C ASP A 11 13.25 2.50 -12.73
N GLY A 12 11.94 2.73 -12.60
CA GLY A 12 11.30 3.13 -11.34
C GLY A 12 11.40 2.04 -10.26
N PHE A 13 11.22 0.79 -10.65
CA PHE A 13 11.33 -0.36 -9.74
C PHE A 13 12.76 -0.68 -9.34
N GLU A 14 13.70 -0.61 -10.27
CA GLU A 14 15.13 -0.76 -9.92
C GLU A 14 15.61 0.35 -8.99
N ALA A 15 15.11 1.57 -9.14
CA ALA A 15 15.36 2.67 -8.22
C ALA A 15 14.81 2.39 -6.82
N ILE A 16 13.59 1.86 -6.69
CA ILE A 16 12.98 1.47 -5.39
C ILE A 16 13.83 0.37 -4.73
N THR A 17 14.16 -0.67 -5.48
CA THR A 17 14.89 -1.83 -4.96
C THR A 17 16.34 -1.48 -4.62
N SER A 18 16.98 -0.60 -5.39
CA SER A 18 18.35 -0.16 -5.12
C SER A 18 18.43 0.83 -3.96
N LEU A 19 17.44 1.71 -3.79
CA LEU A 19 17.33 2.60 -2.63
C LEU A 19 17.09 1.80 -1.35
N SER A 20 16.19 0.82 -1.36
CA SER A 20 15.95 -0.07 -0.23
C SER A 20 17.23 -0.80 0.22
N ARG A 21 18.07 -1.27 -0.71
CA ARG A 21 19.36 -1.92 -0.40
C ARG A 21 20.47 -0.96 0.01
N SER A 22 20.51 0.25 -0.55
CA SER A 22 21.61 1.19 -0.32
C SER A 22 21.47 2.01 0.95
N LEU A 23 20.25 2.17 1.48
CA LEU A 23 19.95 2.96 2.68
C LEU A 23 19.97 2.12 3.98
N GLY A 24 20.36 0.85 3.92
CA GLY A 24 20.68 0.07 5.12
C GLY A 24 19.52 -0.07 6.13
N GLY A 25 18.28 -0.19 5.66
CA GLY A 25 17.13 -0.48 6.54
C GLY A 25 16.34 0.74 7.01
N GLU A 26 16.61 1.94 6.50
CA GLU A 26 15.83 3.15 6.85
C GLU A 26 14.69 3.49 5.86
N VAL A 27 14.44 2.64 4.83
CA VAL A 27 13.32 2.84 3.91
C VAL A 27 12.04 2.36 4.56
N ASP A 28 11.12 3.27 4.78
CA ASP A 28 9.82 2.92 5.35
C ASP A 28 8.73 2.73 4.27
N LEU A 29 7.56 2.22 4.70
CA LEU A 29 6.41 2.03 3.82
C LEU A 29 5.94 3.35 3.17
N ALA A 30 6.14 4.48 3.83
CA ALA A 30 5.73 5.78 3.30
C ALA A 30 6.62 6.22 2.14
N ASP A 31 7.93 5.94 2.19
CA ASP A 31 8.87 6.24 1.12
C ASP A 31 8.54 5.43 -0.14
N VAL A 32 8.38 4.10 0.03
CA VAL A 32 7.99 3.21 -1.07
C VAL A 32 6.61 3.55 -1.62
N GLY A 33 5.65 3.82 -0.74
CA GLY A 33 4.31 4.22 -1.14
C GLY A 33 4.31 5.54 -1.93
N SER A 34 5.14 6.50 -1.54
CA SER A 34 5.25 7.80 -2.23
C SER A 34 5.83 7.64 -3.64
N LEU A 35 6.87 6.82 -3.78
CA LEU A 35 7.45 6.54 -5.08
C LEU A 35 6.48 5.73 -5.97
N LEU A 36 5.82 4.73 -5.40
CA LEU A 36 4.79 3.95 -6.07
C LEU A 36 3.66 4.84 -6.58
N TRP A 37 3.20 5.80 -5.78
CA TRP A 37 2.19 6.77 -6.18
C TRP A 37 2.63 7.58 -7.41
N VAL A 38 3.87 8.09 -7.42
CA VAL A 38 4.41 8.86 -8.54
C VAL A 38 4.44 8.04 -9.83
N VAL A 39 4.87 6.78 -9.75
CA VAL A 39 4.95 5.87 -10.90
C VAL A 39 3.55 5.49 -11.38
N LEU A 40 2.69 5.00 -10.48
CA LEU A 40 1.38 4.47 -10.87
C LEU A 40 0.46 5.53 -11.47
N ARG A 41 0.46 6.76 -10.94
CA ARG A 41 -0.37 7.83 -11.50
C ARG A 41 0.00 8.26 -12.92
N GLN A 42 1.21 7.94 -13.38
CA GLN A 42 1.63 8.18 -14.77
C GLN A 42 1.10 7.09 -15.71
N MET A 43 0.89 5.89 -15.20
CA MET A 43 0.47 4.72 -15.95
C MET A 43 -1.05 4.54 -15.94
N VAL A 44 -1.66 4.76 -14.79
CA VAL A 44 -3.09 4.59 -14.56
C VAL A 44 -3.66 5.91 -14.05
N PRO A 45 -4.48 6.61 -14.82
CA PRO A 45 -5.14 7.83 -14.39
C PRO A 45 -6.01 7.54 -13.15
N CYS A 46 -5.57 8.04 -11.99
CA CYS A 46 -6.28 7.86 -10.73
C CYS A 46 -6.15 9.12 -9.85
N ASP A 47 -7.08 9.28 -8.93
CA ASP A 47 -7.15 10.44 -8.04
C ASP A 47 -6.60 10.14 -6.64
N ALA A 48 -6.62 8.86 -6.23
CA ALA A 48 -6.06 8.41 -4.97
C ALA A 48 -5.55 6.96 -5.07
N MET A 49 -4.64 6.61 -4.17
CA MET A 49 -4.10 5.27 -3.98
C MET A 49 -4.17 4.89 -2.51
N ALA A 50 -4.40 3.62 -2.23
CA ALA A 50 -4.34 3.03 -0.91
C ALA A 50 -3.65 1.68 -0.93
N LEU A 51 -2.87 1.39 0.12
CA LEU A 51 -2.33 0.07 0.44
C LEU A 51 -3.00 -0.44 1.71
N PHE A 52 -3.78 -1.50 1.56
CA PHE A 52 -4.34 -2.24 2.68
C PHE A 52 -3.42 -3.43 2.99
N VAL A 53 -3.03 -3.53 4.25
CA VAL A 53 -2.16 -4.61 4.74
C VAL A 53 -2.95 -5.41 5.78
N PRO A 54 -3.00 -6.75 5.67
CA PRO A 54 -3.54 -7.58 6.73
C PRO A 54 -2.80 -7.32 8.04
N ASP A 55 -3.51 -7.23 9.15
CA ASP A 55 -2.84 -7.16 10.45
C ASP A 55 -2.22 -8.52 10.86
N ALA A 56 -1.28 -8.50 11.80
CA ALA A 56 -0.55 -9.69 12.22
C ALA A 56 -1.48 -10.80 12.79
N GLU A 57 -2.63 -10.41 13.33
CA GLU A 57 -3.63 -11.35 13.85
C GLU A 57 -4.59 -11.86 12.76
N GLY A 58 -4.50 -11.31 11.54
CA GLY A 58 -5.33 -11.71 10.39
C GLY A 58 -6.81 -11.33 10.51
N GLY A 59 -7.17 -10.58 11.54
CA GLY A 59 -8.56 -10.20 11.80
C GLY A 59 -9.02 -8.96 11.05
N GLN A 60 -8.10 -8.15 10.56
CA GLN A 60 -8.39 -6.87 9.91
C GLN A 60 -7.48 -6.60 8.73
N ASN A 61 -7.95 -5.78 7.80
CA ASN A 61 -7.14 -5.09 6.81
C ASN A 61 -6.98 -3.63 7.25
N VAL A 62 -5.75 -3.17 7.36
CA VAL A 62 -5.40 -1.83 7.80
C VAL A 62 -4.89 -1.03 6.62
N LEU A 63 -5.46 0.13 6.36
CA LEU A 63 -4.95 1.07 5.37
C LEU A 63 -3.67 1.72 5.93
N ARG A 64 -2.52 1.19 5.53
CA ARG A 64 -1.20 1.61 6.01
C ARG A 64 -0.61 2.78 5.25
N TYR A 65 -0.95 2.90 3.97
CA TYR A 65 -0.49 4.00 3.14
C TYR A 65 -1.62 4.49 2.25
N ALA A 66 -1.71 5.81 2.08
CA ALA A 66 -2.60 6.46 1.13
C ALA A 66 -1.90 7.66 0.49
N ALA A 67 -2.23 7.92 -0.77
CA ALA A 67 -1.76 9.09 -1.50
C ALA A 67 -2.88 9.68 -2.37
N GLY A 68 -2.73 10.95 -2.76
CA GLY A 68 -3.72 11.65 -3.58
C GLY A 68 -4.90 12.18 -2.77
N ALA A 69 -6.11 12.14 -3.36
CA ALA A 69 -7.31 12.70 -2.75
C ALA A 69 -7.64 12.04 -1.41
N HIS A 70 -7.83 12.85 -0.37
CA HIS A 70 -8.23 12.44 0.98
C HIS A 70 -7.23 11.54 1.74
N ALA A 71 -5.98 11.43 1.29
CA ALA A 71 -4.99 10.53 1.88
C ALA A 71 -4.86 10.69 3.40
N ASP A 72 -4.78 11.93 3.88
CA ASP A 72 -4.69 12.32 5.29
C ASP A 72 -5.84 11.79 6.15
N ARG A 73 -7.02 11.58 5.55
CA ARG A 73 -8.24 11.12 6.22
C ARG A 73 -8.45 9.61 6.11
N LEU A 74 -7.69 8.96 5.24
CA LEU A 74 -7.85 7.53 4.94
C LEU A 74 -6.85 6.68 5.74
N ILE A 75 -5.64 7.16 5.96
CA ILE A 75 -4.60 6.42 6.70
C ILE A 75 -5.10 5.96 8.06
N GLY A 76 -4.79 4.71 8.41
CA GLY A 76 -5.19 4.08 9.66
C GLY A 76 -6.62 3.53 9.66
N LEU A 77 -7.36 3.63 8.54
CA LEU A 77 -8.67 3.00 8.41
C LEU A 77 -8.52 1.47 8.59
N ARG A 78 -9.34 0.89 9.46
CA ARG A 78 -9.38 -0.55 9.72
C ARG A 78 -10.69 -1.13 9.23
N ARG A 79 -10.63 -2.29 8.60
CA ARG A 79 -11.79 -3.04 8.12
C ARG A 79 -11.62 -4.50 8.51
N PRO A 80 -12.69 -5.21 8.90
CA PRO A 80 -12.61 -6.65 9.09
C PRO A 80 -12.05 -7.35 7.85
N ALA A 81 -11.27 -8.42 8.03
CA ALA A 81 -10.44 -9.03 6.99
C ALA A 81 -11.18 -9.43 5.72
N GLN A 82 -12.46 -9.80 5.82
CA GLN A 82 -13.27 -10.22 4.66
C GLN A 82 -14.28 -9.16 4.21
N VAL A 83 -14.22 -7.96 4.76
CA VAL A 83 -15.19 -6.90 4.46
C VAL A 83 -14.61 -5.88 3.49
N GLY A 84 -15.42 -5.46 2.54
CA GLY A 84 -15.05 -4.49 1.52
C GLY A 84 -14.34 -5.12 0.32
N ILE A 85 -13.89 -4.27 -0.59
CA ILE A 85 -13.20 -4.66 -1.82
C ILE A 85 -11.83 -5.25 -1.47
N ALA A 86 -11.06 -4.54 -0.65
CA ALA A 86 -9.73 -4.99 -0.24
C ALA A 86 -9.79 -6.32 0.52
N GLY A 87 -10.79 -6.51 1.40
CA GLY A 87 -11.01 -7.76 2.11
C GLY A 87 -11.38 -8.91 1.18
N TRP A 88 -12.24 -8.66 0.20
CA TRP A 88 -12.62 -9.66 -0.81
C TRP A 88 -11.42 -10.05 -1.68
N VAL A 89 -10.64 -9.07 -2.17
CA VAL A 89 -9.44 -9.29 -2.98
C VAL A 89 -8.41 -10.10 -2.19
N ALA A 90 -8.17 -9.78 -0.93
CA ALA A 90 -7.24 -10.52 -0.08
C ALA A 90 -7.67 -11.99 0.11
N ALA A 91 -8.97 -12.22 0.33
CA ALA A 91 -9.49 -13.57 0.57
C ALA A 91 -9.53 -14.46 -0.68
N ASN A 92 -9.73 -13.86 -1.86
CA ASN A 92 -9.93 -14.60 -3.11
C ASN A 92 -8.70 -14.58 -4.04
N CYS A 93 -7.66 -13.80 -3.74
CA CYS A 93 -6.50 -13.60 -4.62
C CYS A 93 -6.90 -13.21 -6.06
N ARG A 94 -7.92 -12.37 -6.21
CA ARG A 94 -8.46 -11.94 -7.50
C ARG A 94 -8.69 -10.44 -7.50
N SER A 95 -8.33 -9.80 -8.60
CA SER A 95 -8.55 -8.37 -8.80
C SER A 95 -10.02 -8.03 -8.98
N VAL A 96 -10.37 -6.80 -8.62
CA VAL A 96 -11.71 -6.24 -8.80
C VAL A 96 -11.59 -4.94 -9.58
N LEU A 97 -12.42 -4.79 -10.59
CA LEU A 97 -12.43 -3.64 -11.51
C LEU A 97 -13.71 -2.82 -11.34
N ASN A 98 -13.55 -1.51 -11.29
CA ASN A 98 -14.64 -0.52 -11.25
C ASN A 98 -15.67 -0.74 -10.11
N ALA A 99 -15.19 -1.21 -8.96
CA ALA A 99 -16.03 -1.32 -7.77
C ALA A 99 -16.28 0.06 -7.12
N GLU A 100 -17.33 0.14 -6.32
CA GLU A 100 -17.67 1.36 -5.60
C GLU A 100 -16.78 1.55 -4.37
N PRO A 101 -16.06 2.68 -4.24
CA PRO A 101 -15.15 2.93 -3.12
C PRO A 101 -15.80 2.92 -1.73
N VAL A 102 -17.12 3.09 -1.67
CA VAL A 102 -17.89 3.08 -0.41
C VAL A 102 -17.76 1.76 0.35
N PHE A 103 -17.52 0.65 -0.35
CA PHE A 103 -17.35 -0.65 0.29
C PHE A 103 -16.08 -0.74 1.13
N ASP A 104 -15.02 -0.05 0.74
CA ASP A 104 -13.78 0.05 1.53
C ASP A 104 -13.78 1.27 2.45
N LEU A 105 -14.11 2.43 1.90
CA LEU A 105 -13.92 3.71 2.57
C LEU A 105 -15.12 4.15 3.41
N GLY A 106 -16.28 3.47 3.25
CA GLY A 106 -17.53 3.86 3.88
C GLY A 106 -17.92 5.28 3.47
N TYR A 107 -18.44 6.07 4.40
CA TYR A 107 -18.83 7.45 4.13
C TYR A 107 -17.69 8.36 3.64
N ARG A 108 -16.43 7.97 3.89
CA ARG A 108 -15.24 8.73 3.44
C ARG A 108 -15.13 8.81 1.92
N ALA A 109 -15.69 7.84 1.19
CA ALA A 109 -15.73 7.88 -0.28
C ALA A 109 -16.51 9.10 -0.80
N ASN A 110 -17.43 9.64 -0.01
CA ASN A 110 -18.29 10.79 -0.36
C ASN A 110 -17.70 12.15 0.05
N PHE A 111 -16.49 12.20 0.61
CA PHE A 111 -15.82 13.48 0.81
C PHE A 111 -15.63 14.19 -0.53
N ALA A 112 -15.84 15.50 -0.55
CA ALA A 112 -15.71 16.26 -1.78
C ALA A 112 -14.22 16.53 -2.13
N PRO A 113 -13.78 16.21 -3.35
CA PRO A 113 -14.52 15.54 -4.45
C PRO A 113 -14.68 14.01 -4.20
N ALA A 114 -15.90 13.50 -4.41
CA ALA A 114 -16.22 12.10 -4.13
C ALA A 114 -15.49 11.12 -5.08
N LEU A 115 -15.01 10.00 -4.53
CA LEU A 115 -14.45 8.89 -5.28
C LEU A 115 -15.59 7.98 -5.77
N ARG A 116 -15.56 7.57 -7.03
CA ARG A 116 -16.68 6.93 -7.73
C ARG A 116 -16.40 5.55 -8.28
N SER A 117 -15.14 5.22 -8.55
CA SER A 117 -14.73 3.88 -8.98
C SER A 117 -13.38 3.52 -8.40
N SER A 118 -13.09 2.23 -8.34
CA SER A 118 -11.79 1.69 -7.89
C SER A 118 -11.38 0.48 -8.69
N VAL A 119 -10.06 0.25 -8.78
CA VAL A 119 -9.46 -1.02 -9.15
C VAL A 119 -8.61 -1.51 -7.99
N ALA A 120 -8.75 -2.79 -7.64
CA ALA A 120 -8.02 -3.40 -6.55
C ALA A 120 -7.32 -4.67 -7.02
N VAL A 121 -6.04 -4.80 -6.69
CA VAL A 121 -5.21 -5.95 -7.06
C VAL A 121 -4.50 -6.53 -5.84
N PRO A 122 -4.41 -7.86 -5.71
CA PRO A 122 -3.67 -8.49 -4.63
C PRO A 122 -2.16 -8.40 -4.90
N LEU A 123 -1.40 -8.07 -3.89
CA LEU A 123 0.05 -8.17 -3.88
C LEU A 123 0.43 -9.46 -3.16
N VAL A 124 0.89 -10.44 -3.93
CA VAL A 124 1.12 -11.81 -3.45
C VAL A 124 2.60 -12.11 -3.43
N ASP A 125 3.12 -12.49 -2.27
CA ASP A 125 4.45 -13.04 -2.08
C ASP A 125 4.37 -14.47 -1.56
N ASN A 126 5.08 -15.41 -2.22
CA ASN A 126 5.11 -16.84 -1.86
C ASN A 126 3.72 -17.45 -1.59
N GLY A 127 2.71 -17.06 -2.38
CA GLY A 127 1.34 -17.55 -2.24
C GLY A 127 0.51 -16.88 -1.14
N THR A 128 1.06 -15.91 -0.43
CA THR A 128 0.39 -15.14 0.62
C THR A 128 0.13 -13.72 0.14
N VAL A 129 -1.08 -13.20 0.39
CA VAL A 129 -1.39 -11.79 0.13
C VAL A 129 -0.77 -10.95 1.22
N VAL A 130 0.28 -10.20 0.87
CA VAL A 130 1.00 -9.30 1.80
C VAL A 130 0.35 -7.91 1.86
N ALA A 131 -0.33 -7.51 0.79
CA ALA A 131 -1.10 -6.27 0.74
C ALA A 131 -2.14 -6.32 -0.38
N VAL A 132 -3.07 -5.38 -0.38
CA VAL A 132 -3.97 -5.08 -1.50
C VAL A 132 -3.74 -3.65 -1.93
N LEU A 133 -3.34 -3.46 -3.19
CA LEU A 133 -3.23 -2.16 -3.81
C LEU A 133 -4.60 -1.76 -4.37
N VAL A 134 -5.08 -0.58 -4.00
CA VAL A 134 -6.34 -0.03 -4.51
C VAL A 134 -6.09 1.36 -5.10
N LEU A 135 -6.48 1.56 -6.34
CA LEU A 135 -6.53 2.88 -6.98
C LEU A 135 -7.97 3.35 -7.06
N TYR A 136 -8.19 4.63 -6.82
CA TYR A 136 -9.51 5.23 -6.84
C TYR A 136 -9.58 6.37 -7.85
N SER A 137 -10.76 6.54 -8.46
CA SER A 137 -11.06 7.66 -9.36
C SER A 137 -12.37 8.36 -9.00
N ARG A 138 -12.43 9.66 -9.30
CA ARG A 138 -13.64 10.48 -9.24
C ARG A 138 -14.59 10.22 -10.41
N ASN A 139 -14.12 9.56 -11.45
CA ASN A 139 -14.92 9.18 -12.60
C ASN A 139 -15.52 7.79 -12.38
N LEU A 140 -16.73 7.57 -12.88
CA LEU A 140 -17.34 6.25 -12.94
C LEU A 140 -16.65 5.42 -14.03
N LEU A 141 -16.52 4.10 -13.77
CA LEU A 141 -15.95 3.15 -14.75
C LEU A 141 -14.61 3.63 -15.33
N ALA A 142 -13.77 4.21 -14.47
CA ALA A 142 -12.54 4.89 -14.87
C ALA A 142 -11.41 3.93 -15.29
N PHE A 143 -11.49 2.67 -14.91
CA PHE A 143 -10.43 1.70 -15.10
C PHE A 143 -10.77 0.69 -16.20
N THR A 144 -9.75 0.25 -16.96
CA THR A 144 -9.88 -0.74 -18.03
C THR A 144 -9.27 -2.08 -17.63
N ASP A 145 -9.66 -3.16 -18.34
CA ASP A 145 -9.08 -4.49 -18.13
C ASP A 145 -7.56 -4.50 -18.38
N GLU A 146 -7.07 -3.73 -19.34
CA GLU A 146 -5.64 -3.61 -19.64
C GLU A 146 -4.87 -2.98 -18.49
N GLN A 147 -5.46 -1.96 -17.83
CA GLN A 147 -4.86 -1.34 -16.66
C GLN A 147 -4.84 -2.29 -15.46
N ALA A 148 -5.92 -3.05 -15.25
CA ALA A 148 -5.96 -4.08 -14.21
C ALA A 148 -4.89 -5.16 -14.46
N ALA A 149 -4.80 -5.70 -15.68
CA ALA A 149 -3.79 -6.69 -16.06
C ALA A 149 -2.35 -6.16 -15.87
N MET A 150 -2.11 -4.90 -16.19
CA MET A 150 -0.81 -4.25 -15.96
C MET A 150 -0.48 -4.18 -14.46
N LEU A 151 -1.43 -3.80 -13.62
CA LEU A 151 -1.24 -3.78 -12.17
C LEU A 151 -0.99 -5.17 -11.60
N GLU A 152 -1.67 -6.21 -12.13
CA GLU A 152 -1.44 -7.61 -11.76
C GLU A 152 -0.02 -8.07 -12.10
N LEU A 153 0.53 -7.67 -13.25
CA LEU A 153 1.91 -7.98 -13.63
C LEU A 153 2.94 -7.32 -12.70
N LEU A 154 2.65 -6.15 -12.16
CA LEU A 154 3.49 -5.46 -11.18
C LEU A 154 3.36 -6.04 -9.77
N GLY A 155 2.24 -6.67 -9.48
CA GLY A 155 1.88 -7.18 -8.15
C GLY A 155 2.97 -7.99 -7.45
N PRO A 156 3.57 -9.03 -8.07
CA PRO A 156 4.60 -9.86 -7.44
C PRO A 156 5.86 -9.08 -7.05
N ARG A 157 6.31 -8.15 -7.89
CA ARG A 157 7.48 -7.30 -7.59
C ARG A 157 7.21 -6.36 -6.42
N LEU A 158 6.03 -5.75 -6.39
CA LEU A 158 5.58 -4.91 -5.28
C LEU A 158 5.46 -5.70 -3.98
N ALA A 159 4.94 -6.92 -4.07
CA ALA A 159 4.76 -7.79 -2.92
C ALA A 159 6.09 -8.11 -2.22
N VAL A 160 7.12 -8.49 -2.99
CA VAL A 160 8.47 -8.75 -2.45
C VAL A 160 9.04 -7.52 -1.75
N THR A 161 8.96 -6.34 -2.39
CA THR A 161 9.46 -5.09 -1.80
C THR A 161 8.75 -4.74 -0.50
N LEU A 162 7.42 -4.94 -0.43
CA LEU A 162 6.65 -4.67 0.78
C LEU A 162 6.91 -5.71 1.88
N ALA A 163 7.11 -6.97 1.52
CA ALA A 163 7.46 -8.03 2.47
C ALA A 163 8.83 -7.77 3.10
N ASP A 164 9.82 -7.37 2.32
CA ASP A 164 11.17 -7.02 2.81
C ASP A 164 11.10 -5.86 3.82
N ILE A 165 10.31 -4.83 3.54
CA ILE A 165 10.14 -3.68 4.44
C ILE A 165 9.44 -4.11 5.74
N ALA A 166 8.40 -4.93 5.65
CA ALA A 166 7.68 -5.42 6.81
C ALA A 166 8.59 -6.26 7.73
N ALA A 167 9.43 -7.12 7.15
CA ALA A 167 10.40 -7.93 7.90
C ALA A 167 11.41 -7.08 8.66
N VAL A 168 11.97 -6.03 8.01
CA VAL A 168 12.91 -5.11 8.65
C VAL A 168 12.26 -4.32 9.78
N GLN A 169 11.00 -3.88 9.62
CA GLN A 169 10.28 -3.16 10.66
C GLN A 169 9.95 -4.05 11.89
N ASP A 170 9.65 -5.33 11.67
CA ASP A 170 9.43 -6.29 12.75
C ASP A 170 10.72 -6.58 13.52
N GLU A 171 11.86 -6.71 12.85
CA GLU A 171 13.17 -6.88 13.49
C GLU A 171 13.54 -5.66 14.35
N LEU A 172 13.36 -4.43 13.83
CA LEU A 172 13.62 -3.20 14.57
C LEU A 172 12.69 -2.99 15.76
N SER A 173 11.46 -3.48 15.67
CA SER A 173 10.46 -3.42 16.76
C SER A 173 10.69 -4.48 17.84
N SER A 174 11.39 -5.57 17.49
CA SER A 174 11.67 -6.70 18.36
C SER A 174 12.98 -6.54 19.15
N ASP A 175 13.81 -5.52 18.85
CA ASP A 175 15.03 -5.22 19.61
C ASP A 175 14.68 -4.39 20.87
N PRO A 176 14.71 -4.97 22.06
CA PRO A 176 14.50 -4.23 23.29
C PRO A 176 15.73 -3.37 23.55
N ARG A 177 15.77 -2.16 22.99
CA ARG A 177 16.79 -1.18 23.36
C ARG A 177 16.75 -1.03 24.87
N PRO A 178 17.87 -1.26 25.60
CA PRO A 178 17.89 -1.09 27.03
C PRO A 178 17.57 0.38 27.33
N VAL A 179 16.43 0.60 27.97
CA VAL A 179 16.08 1.91 28.50
C VAL A 179 17.13 2.25 29.55
N MET A 180 18.13 3.04 29.20
CA MET A 180 19.12 3.54 30.12
C MET A 180 18.40 4.44 31.12
N ARG A 181 18.00 3.88 32.28
CA ARG A 181 17.53 4.62 33.43
C ARG A 181 18.69 5.49 33.94
N LEU A 182 18.62 6.77 33.64
CA LEU A 182 19.44 7.77 34.37
C LEU A 182 19.02 7.71 35.84
N VAL A 183 19.84 7.06 36.66
CA VAL A 183 19.75 7.15 38.10
C VAL A 183 20.28 8.54 38.46
N ALA A 184 19.39 9.44 38.88
CA ALA A 184 19.78 10.72 39.44
C ALA A 184 20.67 10.50 40.67
N PRO A 185 21.83 11.21 40.79
CA PRO A 185 22.65 11.13 41.98
C PRO A 185 21.84 11.68 43.17
N GLY A 186 21.69 10.86 44.22
CA GLY A 186 21.01 11.22 45.46
C GLY A 186 21.67 12.41 46.13
N VAL A 187 20.89 13.45 46.35
CA VAL A 187 21.24 14.56 47.25
C VAL A 187 21.23 13.98 48.68
N ARG A 188 22.41 13.90 49.31
CA ARG A 188 22.49 13.67 50.75
C ARG A 188 22.24 15.01 51.46
N ALA A 189 21.27 15.01 52.36
CA ALA A 189 21.09 16.01 53.38
C ALA A 189 22.10 15.82 54.52
#